data_5fe593c6a44bfabecc76293beb7025fd
#
_entry.id   5fe593c6a44bfabecc76293beb7025fd
#
_cell.length_a   1.000
_cell.length_b   1.000
_cell.length_c   1.000
_cell.angle_alpha   90.00
_cell.angle_beta   90.00
_cell.angle_gamma   90.00
#
_symmetry.space_group_name_H-M   'P 1'
#
loop_
_entity.id
_entity.type
_entity.pdbx_description
1 polymer ?
#
loop_
_entity_poly.entity_id
_entity_poly.type
_entity_poly.pdbx_seq_one_letter_code
_entity_poly.pdbx_strand_id
1 'polypeptide(L)'
;NLDPTNNPGVLRAESAETAWSRKGPAGKSCADCHAGGAARSMRGVAVRYPRHVAQYHRVMAIEDYLTIHGPETTGRPLPIEGAENLDLTMLVKMASDGVPVAVDTTSAPARAALARGKATFHKRVGERNHACADCHTPDKGANKFLGGRFLGDATAGFTRHFPTWRTSQNDAWDMRKRFQWCMTPLGTNMLSADSIEYAELELYLTQFDNGKPLNVPGIRH
;
A
#
# COMPACT_ATOMS: atom_id res chain seq x y z
N ASN A 1 0.19 16.81 0.46
CA ASN A 1 0.35 17.77 1.53
C ASN A 1 1.44 17.29 2.50
N LEU A 2 2.62 17.92 2.46
CA LEU A 2 3.79 17.56 3.27
C LEU A 2 3.97 18.48 4.48
N ASP A 3 2.98 19.28 4.83
CA ASP A 3 2.98 20.08 6.05
C ASP A 3 2.56 19.21 7.23
N PRO A 4 3.45 18.94 8.20
CA PRO A 4 3.16 18.08 9.35
C PRO A 4 2.06 18.63 10.26
N THR A 5 1.82 19.95 10.25
CA THR A 5 0.72 20.58 10.99
C THR A 5 -0.65 20.14 10.44
N ASN A 6 -0.73 19.94 9.12
CA ASN A 6 -1.95 19.53 8.43
C ASN A 6 -2.01 18.03 8.14
N ASN A 7 -0.86 17.32 8.16
CA ASN A 7 -0.78 15.91 7.88
C ASN A 7 0.25 15.23 8.81
N PRO A 8 -0.19 14.75 9.98
CA PRO A 8 0.70 14.10 10.95
C PRO A 8 1.40 12.84 10.41
N GLY A 9 0.92 12.27 9.31
CA GLY A 9 1.60 11.16 8.64
C GLY A 9 3.04 11.50 8.20
N VAL A 10 3.35 12.77 8.01
CA VAL A 10 4.71 13.23 7.68
C VAL A 10 5.68 12.99 8.84
N LEU A 11 5.21 13.08 10.10
CA LEU A 11 6.05 12.86 11.29
C LEU A 11 6.55 11.41 11.39
N ARG A 12 5.85 10.45 10.79
CA ARG A 12 6.34 9.07 10.72
C ARG A 12 7.60 8.93 9.85
N ALA A 13 7.87 9.87 8.97
CA ALA A 13 9.10 9.86 8.17
C ALA A 13 10.36 10.01 9.06
N GLU A 14 10.28 10.74 10.18
CA GLU A 14 11.39 10.88 11.12
C GLU A 14 11.73 9.55 11.79
N SER A 15 10.71 8.79 12.22
CA SER A 15 10.88 7.42 12.74
C SER A 15 11.43 6.48 11.66
N ALA A 16 11.00 6.66 10.42
CA ALA A 16 11.43 5.86 9.28
C ALA A 16 12.91 6.11 8.92
N GLU A 17 13.41 7.33 8.99
CA GLU A 17 14.84 7.63 8.78
C GLU A 17 15.72 6.95 9.85
N THR A 18 15.25 6.91 11.10
CA THR A 18 15.90 6.15 12.16
C THR A 18 15.91 4.65 11.86
N ALA A 19 14.76 4.10 11.44
CA ALA A 19 14.64 2.70 11.05
C ALA A 19 15.52 2.34 9.83
N TRP A 20 15.65 3.26 8.87
CA TRP A 20 16.49 3.13 7.68
C TRP A 20 17.97 2.96 8.02
N SER A 21 18.44 3.74 9.00
CA SER A 21 19.84 3.76 9.42
C SER A 21 20.18 2.74 10.51
N ARG A 22 19.18 2.13 11.13
CA ARG A 22 19.37 1.17 12.23
C ARG A 22 19.94 -0.16 11.73
N LYS A 23 21.09 -0.57 12.30
CA LYS A 23 21.69 -1.86 12.02
C LYS A 23 20.89 -3.00 12.65
N GLY A 24 20.70 -4.04 11.88
CA GLY A 24 20.09 -5.28 12.34
C GLY A 24 21.12 -6.30 12.82
N PRO A 25 20.68 -7.50 13.21
CA PRO A 25 21.55 -8.60 13.67
C PRO A 25 22.66 -9.00 12.67
N ALA A 26 22.43 -8.79 11.36
CA ALA A 26 23.44 -9.02 10.34
C ALA A 26 24.53 -7.93 10.28
N GLY A 27 24.51 -6.95 11.19
CA GLY A 27 25.45 -5.83 11.24
C GLY A 27 25.22 -4.77 10.15
N LYS A 28 24.16 -4.89 9.37
CA LYS A 28 23.79 -4.01 8.25
C LYS A 28 22.49 -3.27 8.50
N SER A 29 22.38 -2.09 7.91
CA SER A 29 21.17 -1.28 7.82
C SER A 29 20.73 -1.15 6.35
N CYS A 30 19.56 -0.59 6.10
CA CYS A 30 19.16 -0.23 4.74
C CYS A 30 20.15 0.79 4.13
N ALA A 31 20.59 1.77 4.93
CA ALA A 31 21.53 2.81 4.50
C ALA A 31 22.90 2.25 4.05
N ASP A 32 23.36 1.14 4.61
CA ASP A 32 24.64 0.52 4.22
C ASP A 32 24.65 0.00 2.78
N CYS A 33 23.48 -0.42 2.27
CA CYS A 33 23.32 -0.94 0.90
C CYS A 33 22.74 0.11 -0.05
N HIS A 34 21.90 1.02 0.44
CA HIS A 34 21.23 2.05 -0.34
C HIS A 34 21.86 3.42 -0.12
N ALA A 35 23.03 3.62 -0.70
CA ALA A 35 23.83 4.83 -0.51
C ALA A 35 23.11 6.11 -0.98
N GLY A 36 23.37 7.21 -0.26
CA GLY A 36 22.80 8.52 -0.56
C GLY A 36 21.44 8.80 0.09
N GLY A 37 21.04 7.96 1.06
CA GLY A 37 19.80 8.08 1.80
C GLY A 37 18.57 7.58 1.01
N ALA A 38 17.45 7.41 1.71
CA ALA A 38 16.22 6.89 1.12
C ALA A 38 15.69 7.79 -0.01
N ALA A 39 15.68 9.10 0.20
CA ALA A 39 15.15 10.06 -0.77
C ALA A 39 15.81 9.96 -2.16
N ARG A 40 17.11 9.66 -2.20
CA ARG A 40 17.86 9.51 -3.46
C ARG A 40 17.79 8.11 -4.01
N SER A 41 18.07 7.10 -3.18
CA SER A 41 18.20 5.71 -3.63
C SER A 41 16.86 5.05 -3.95
N MET A 42 15.77 5.51 -3.33
CA MET A 42 14.42 4.95 -3.53
C MET A 42 13.57 5.74 -4.50
N ARG A 43 14.05 6.85 -5.06
CA ARG A 43 13.27 7.64 -6.02
C ARG A 43 12.89 6.81 -7.24
N GLY A 44 11.60 6.78 -7.55
CA GLY A 44 11.04 6.01 -8.66
C GLY A 44 10.85 4.51 -8.39
N VAL A 45 11.23 4.02 -7.21
CA VAL A 45 10.99 2.61 -6.82
C VAL A 45 9.52 2.37 -6.56
N ALA A 46 8.91 3.18 -5.69
CA ALA A 46 7.54 2.97 -5.22
C ALA A 46 6.48 3.00 -6.32
N VAL A 47 6.67 3.82 -7.35
CA VAL A 47 5.70 3.98 -8.44
C VAL A 47 5.52 2.74 -9.31
N ARG A 48 6.41 1.75 -9.17
CA ARG A 48 6.36 0.47 -9.89
C ARG A 48 5.75 -0.66 -9.05
N TYR A 49 5.31 -0.38 -7.84
CA TYR A 49 4.70 -1.34 -6.93
C TYR A 49 3.20 -1.03 -6.73
N PRO A 50 2.36 -2.08 -6.57
CA PRO A 50 2.67 -3.51 -6.56
C PRO A 50 3.14 -4.02 -7.93
N ARG A 51 3.99 -5.06 -7.93
CA ARG A 51 4.47 -5.70 -9.16
C ARG A 51 4.69 -7.19 -8.99
N HIS A 52 4.71 -7.93 -10.09
CA HIS A 52 5.20 -9.31 -10.07
C HIS A 52 6.72 -9.32 -9.83
N VAL A 53 7.15 -10.01 -8.79
CA VAL A 53 8.57 -10.21 -8.45
C VAL A 53 8.94 -11.64 -8.85
N ALA A 54 9.71 -11.77 -9.94
CA ALA A 54 10.01 -13.06 -10.55
C ALA A 54 10.69 -14.04 -9.59
N GLN A 55 11.59 -13.54 -8.74
CA GLN A 55 12.30 -14.33 -7.74
C GLN A 55 11.35 -15.06 -6.77
N TYR A 56 10.21 -14.46 -6.46
CA TYR A 56 9.23 -14.99 -5.50
C TYR A 56 7.95 -15.50 -6.18
N HIS A 57 7.91 -15.48 -7.52
CA HIS A 57 6.79 -15.95 -8.34
C HIS A 57 5.40 -15.40 -7.94
N ARG A 58 5.35 -14.19 -7.37
CA ARG A 58 4.11 -13.56 -6.90
C ARG A 58 4.12 -12.04 -7.09
N VAL A 59 2.92 -11.46 -7.05
CA VAL A 59 2.77 -10.02 -6.91
C VAL A 59 3.12 -9.62 -5.47
N MET A 60 3.84 -8.54 -5.33
CA MET A 60 4.23 -7.96 -4.05
C MET A 60 4.04 -6.45 -4.08
N ALA A 61 3.48 -5.89 -3.02
CA ALA A 61 3.62 -4.48 -2.68
C ALA A 61 4.96 -4.23 -1.97
N ILE A 62 5.25 -3.00 -1.59
CA ILE A 62 6.50 -2.68 -0.86
C ILE A 62 6.49 -3.37 0.50
N GLU A 63 5.34 -3.37 1.17
CA GLU A 63 5.13 -4.00 2.47
C GLU A 63 5.47 -5.50 2.43
N ASP A 64 5.03 -6.20 1.39
CA ASP A 64 5.36 -7.62 1.17
C ASP A 64 6.86 -7.81 0.93
N TYR A 65 7.45 -6.94 0.11
CA TYR A 65 8.88 -7.05 -0.22
C TYR A 65 9.76 -6.87 1.01
N LEU A 66 9.42 -5.92 1.89
CA LEU A 66 10.14 -5.65 3.13
C LEU A 66 10.13 -6.85 4.08
N THR A 67 9.05 -7.67 4.11
CA THR A 67 8.99 -8.86 4.99
C THR A 67 10.04 -9.90 4.67
N ILE A 68 10.52 -9.93 3.43
CA ILE A 68 11.54 -10.87 2.96
C ILE A 68 12.91 -10.18 2.91
N HIS A 69 12.97 -9.02 2.28
CA HIS A 69 14.21 -8.29 2.05
C HIS A 69 14.89 -7.84 3.36
N GLY A 70 14.11 -7.42 4.34
CA GLY A 70 14.63 -7.00 5.64
C GLY A 70 15.39 -8.11 6.37
N PRO A 71 14.78 -9.27 6.62
CA PRO A 71 15.47 -10.43 7.21
C PRO A 71 16.67 -10.90 6.41
N GLU A 72 16.57 -11.00 5.09
CA GLU A 72 17.67 -11.48 4.22
C GLU A 72 18.90 -10.55 4.23
N THR A 73 18.70 -9.25 4.38
CA THR A 73 19.77 -8.25 4.24
C THR A 73 20.29 -7.71 5.56
N THR A 74 19.42 -7.44 6.51
CA THR A 74 19.74 -6.83 7.80
C THR A 74 19.58 -7.79 8.98
N GLY A 75 18.90 -8.91 8.79
CA GLY A 75 18.50 -9.84 9.85
C GLY A 75 17.31 -9.34 10.68
N ARG A 76 16.66 -8.21 10.29
CA ARG A 76 15.53 -7.63 11.03
C ARG A 76 14.20 -8.18 10.49
N PRO A 77 13.35 -8.77 11.33
CA PRO A 77 11.98 -9.07 10.92
C PRO A 77 11.19 -7.78 10.72
N LEU A 78 10.56 -7.66 9.57
CA LEU A 78 9.71 -6.52 9.19
C LEU A 78 8.32 -7.03 8.78
N PRO A 79 7.51 -7.55 9.73
CA PRO A 79 6.19 -8.08 9.39
C PRO A 79 5.28 -6.99 8.86
N ILE A 80 4.39 -7.32 7.92
CA ILE A 80 3.28 -6.45 7.51
C ILE A 80 2.45 -6.13 8.76
N GLU A 81 1.86 -4.94 8.80
CA GLU A 81 1.16 -4.39 9.97
C GLU A 81 2.09 -4.01 11.15
N GLY A 82 3.38 -4.33 11.07
CA GLY A 82 4.38 -3.81 11.99
C GLY A 82 4.64 -2.33 11.76
N ALA A 83 4.78 -1.56 12.85
CA ALA A 83 5.02 -0.12 12.76
C ALA A 83 6.24 0.22 11.90
N GLU A 84 7.32 -0.54 12.04
CA GLU A 84 8.55 -0.32 11.29
C GLU A 84 8.43 -0.64 9.79
N ASN A 85 7.68 -1.68 9.42
CA ASN A 85 7.38 -1.95 8.01
C ASN A 85 6.58 -0.80 7.39
N LEU A 86 5.57 -0.31 8.10
CA LEU A 86 4.76 0.83 7.66
C LEU A 86 5.59 2.10 7.52
N ASP A 87 6.47 2.38 8.48
CA ASP A 87 7.34 3.56 8.46
C ASP A 87 8.31 3.49 7.27
N LEU A 88 8.97 2.36 7.04
CA LEU A 88 9.86 2.15 5.89
C LEU A 88 9.10 2.21 4.57
N THR A 89 7.89 1.64 4.49
CA THR A 89 7.02 1.75 3.31
C THR A 89 6.68 3.21 3.03
N MET A 90 6.32 3.97 4.07
CA MET A 90 6.06 5.41 3.98
C MET A 90 7.27 6.15 3.40
N LEU A 91 8.46 5.92 3.96
CA LEU A 91 9.72 6.55 3.53
C LEU A 91 10.03 6.25 2.06
N VAL A 92 9.95 4.99 1.65
CA VAL A 92 10.19 4.57 0.25
C VAL A 92 9.19 5.20 -0.71
N LYS A 93 7.91 5.30 -0.31
CA LYS A 93 6.89 5.95 -1.13
C LYS A 93 7.08 7.47 -1.18
N MET A 94 7.40 8.11 -0.07
CA MET A 94 7.70 9.55 -0.03
C MET A 94 8.93 9.93 -0.88
N ALA A 95 9.94 9.07 -0.96
CA ALA A 95 11.08 9.28 -1.86
C ALA A 95 10.67 9.40 -3.34
N SER A 96 9.49 8.90 -3.71
CA SER A 96 8.93 8.97 -5.05
C SER A 96 7.75 9.95 -5.17
N ASP A 97 7.55 10.83 -4.18
CA ASP A 97 6.47 11.83 -4.23
C ASP A 97 6.55 12.67 -5.51
N GLY A 98 5.42 12.92 -6.14
CA GLY A 98 5.30 13.63 -7.42
C GLY A 98 5.68 12.82 -8.65
N VAL A 99 6.30 11.65 -8.52
CA VAL A 99 6.63 10.78 -9.67
C VAL A 99 5.36 10.07 -10.15
N PRO A 100 5.07 10.02 -11.46
CA PRO A 100 3.91 9.31 -11.99
C PRO A 100 3.94 7.81 -11.63
N VAL A 101 2.82 7.28 -11.14
CA VAL A 101 2.62 5.84 -10.94
C VAL A 101 2.77 5.12 -12.27
N ALA A 102 3.47 3.99 -12.28
CA ALA A 102 3.79 3.23 -13.47
C ALA A 102 3.86 1.72 -13.17
N VAL A 103 2.78 1.16 -12.61
CA VAL A 103 2.70 -0.29 -12.39
C VAL A 103 2.55 -1.03 -13.72
N ASP A 104 3.16 -2.20 -13.80
CA ASP A 104 3.08 -3.04 -14.99
C ASP A 104 1.68 -3.62 -15.17
N THR A 105 1.08 -3.39 -16.33
CA THR A 105 -0.23 -3.92 -16.73
C THR A 105 -0.16 -4.77 -18.00
N THR A 106 1.04 -4.96 -18.56
CA THR A 106 1.23 -5.51 -19.90
C THR A 106 1.90 -6.88 -19.96
N SER A 107 2.80 -7.17 -19.03
CA SER A 107 3.44 -8.50 -18.97
C SER A 107 2.43 -9.61 -18.68
N ALA A 108 2.73 -10.83 -19.12
CA ALA A 108 1.84 -11.97 -18.87
C ALA A 108 1.55 -12.21 -17.38
N PRO A 109 2.55 -12.20 -16.46
CA PRO A 109 2.27 -12.35 -15.04
C PRO A 109 1.46 -11.18 -14.46
N ALA A 110 1.68 -9.94 -14.90
CA ALA A 110 0.90 -8.80 -14.46
C ALA A 110 -0.57 -8.91 -14.90
N ARG A 111 -0.82 -9.25 -16.17
CA ARG A 111 -2.19 -9.45 -16.66
C ARG A 111 -2.93 -10.54 -15.90
N ALA A 112 -2.26 -11.67 -15.61
CA ALA A 112 -2.86 -12.75 -14.83
C ALA A 112 -3.22 -12.28 -13.41
N ALA A 113 -2.34 -11.54 -12.75
CA ALA A 113 -2.58 -10.98 -11.43
C ALA A 113 -3.70 -9.93 -11.43
N LEU A 114 -3.73 -9.05 -12.43
CA LEU A 114 -4.81 -8.07 -12.60
C LEU A 114 -6.18 -8.75 -12.77
N ALA A 115 -6.24 -9.86 -13.52
CA ALA A 115 -7.47 -10.63 -13.67
C ALA A 115 -7.94 -11.22 -12.33
N ARG A 116 -7.02 -11.75 -11.50
CA ARG A 116 -7.35 -12.27 -10.17
C ARG A 116 -7.73 -11.16 -9.20
N GLY A 117 -7.01 -10.04 -9.19
CA GLY A 117 -7.35 -8.85 -8.39
C GLY A 117 -8.73 -8.29 -8.75
N LYS A 118 -9.05 -8.23 -10.06
CA LYS A 118 -10.40 -7.88 -10.53
C LYS A 118 -11.46 -8.87 -10.03
N ALA A 119 -11.18 -10.16 -10.11
CA ALA A 119 -12.10 -11.19 -9.61
C ALA A 119 -12.35 -11.01 -8.10
N THR A 120 -11.31 -10.74 -7.31
CA THR A 120 -11.41 -10.43 -5.87
C THR A 120 -12.24 -9.19 -5.61
N PHE A 121 -12.05 -8.11 -6.39
CA PHE A 121 -12.81 -6.86 -6.26
C PHE A 121 -14.32 -7.05 -6.49
N HIS A 122 -14.70 -7.97 -7.38
CA HIS A 122 -16.10 -8.28 -7.73
C HIS A 122 -16.68 -9.47 -6.97
N LYS A 123 -15.87 -10.22 -6.22
CA LYS A 123 -16.33 -11.38 -5.46
C LYS A 123 -17.21 -10.95 -4.28
N ARG A 124 -18.41 -11.50 -4.23
CA ARG A 124 -19.31 -11.31 -3.09
C ARG A 124 -18.86 -12.16 -1.91
N VAL A 125 -18.76 -11.55 -0.75
CA VAL A 125 -18.24 -12.19 0.47
C VAL A 125 -19.03 -11.74 1.69
N GLY A 126 -18.83 -12.49 2.80
CA GLY A 126 -19.40 -12.19 4.10
C GLY A 126 -20.91 -12.43 4.20
N GLU A 127 -21.42 -12.29 5.41
CA GLU A 127 -22.84 -12.50 5.71
C GLU A 127 -23.76 -11.53 4.96
N ARG A 128 -23.25 -10.35 4.63
CA ARG A 128 -24.00 -9.34 3.89
C ARG A 128 -23.93 -9.51 2.39
N ASN A 129 -23.17 -10.52 1.90
CA ASN A 129 -23.07 -10.86 0.49
C ASN A 129 -22.76 -9.65 -0.42
N HIS A 130 -21.76 -8.84 -0.05
CA HIS A 130 -21.32 -7.68 -0.82
C HIS A 130 -19.94 -7.90 -1.43
N ALA A 131 -19.71 -7.26 -2.58
CA ALA A 131 -18.40 -7.11 -3.19
C ALA A 131 -17.83 -5.70 -2.94
N CYS A 132 -16.51 -5.54 -3.05
CA CYS A 132 -15.90 -4.19 -3.03
C CYS A 132 -16.53 -3.29 -4.09
N ALA A 133 -16.80 -3.85 -5.27
CA ALA A 133 -17.43 -3.16 -6.39
C ALA A 133 -18.83 -2.58 -6.07
N ASP A 134 -19.60 -3.21 -5.17
CA ASP A 134 -20.94 -2.73 -4.83
C ASP A 134 -20.91 -1.36 -4.14
N CYS A 135 -19.81 -1.05 -3.44
CA CYS A 135 -19.62 0.23 -2.75
C CYS A 135 -18.68 1.18 -3.52
N HIS A 136 -17.79 0.67 -4.37
CA HIS A 136 -16.66 1.42 -4.91
C HIS A 136 -16.65 1.56 -6.43
N THR A 137 -17.78 1.34 -7.12
CA THR A 137 -17.91 1.63 -8.56
C THR A 137 -18.97 2.72 -8.82
N PRO A 138 -18.79 3.56 -9.86
CA PRO A 138 -19.68 4.70 -10.15
C PRO A 138 -21.13 4.32 -10.39
N ASP A 139 -21.38 3.19 -11.03
CA ASP A 139 -22.70 2.66 -11.33
C ASP A 139 -23.45 2.10 -10.10
N LYS A 140 -22.79 2.01 -8.94
CA LYS A 140 -23.35 1.44 -7.71
C LYS A 140 -23.26 2.41 -6.54
N GLY A 141 -22.34 2.17 -5.61
CA GLY A 141 -22.21 2.89 -4.35
C GLY A 141 -21.21 4.05 -4.33
N ALA A 142 -20.32 4.14 -5.31
CA ALA A 142 -19.28 5.16 -5.31
C ALA A 142 -19.86 6.58 -5.32
N ASN A 143 -19.16 7.50 -4.65
CA ASN A 143 -19.54 8.90 -4.48
C ASN A 143 -20.84 9.14 -3.66
N LYS A 144 -21.25 8.11 -2.92
CA LYS A 144 -22.37 8.17 -1.97
C LYS A 144 -21.88 8.03 -0.53
N PHE A 145 -22.78 8.24 0.42
CA PHE A 145 -22.51 8.02 1.84
C PHE A 145 -23.23 6.77 2.34
N LEU A 146 -22.53 5.97 3.14
CA LEU A 146 -23.09 4.83 3.86
C LEU A 146 -22.74 4.98 5.35
N GLY A 147 -23.75 5.12 6.20
CA GLY A 147 -23.54 5.28 7.64
C GLY A 147 -22.62 6.47 7.98
N GLY A 148 -22.77 7.60 7.29
CA GLY A 148 -21.95 8.79 7.48
C GLY A 148 -20.55 8.72 6.82
N ARG A 149 -20.21 7.62 6.15
CA ARG A 149 -18.91 7.43 5.51
C ARG A 149 -19.00 7.59 4.01
N PHE A 150 -18.14 8.44 3.46
CA PHE A 150 -18.03 8.62 2.01
C PHE A 150 -17.39 7.37 1.36
N LEU A 151 -18.03 6.86 0.32
CA LEU A 151 -17.57 5.73 -0.47
C LEU A 151 -16.87 6.28 -1.72
N GLY A 152 -15.55 6.28 -1.72
CA GLY A 152 -14.76 6.74 -2.87
C GLY A 152 -14.91 5.78 -4.05
N ASP A 153 -14.83 6.35 -5.26
CA ASP A 153 -14.72 5.61 -6.51
C ASP A 153 -13.31 4.99 -6.63
N ALA A 154 -13.25 3.66 -6.61
CA ALA A 154 -11.99 2.95 -6.74
C ALA A 154 -11.38 3.08 -8.15
N THR A 155 -12.20 3.30 -9.17
CA THR A 155 -11.74 3.44 -10.56
C THR A 155 -11.21 4.85 -10.88
N ALA A 156 -11.48 5.82 -10.01
CA ALA A 156 -10.89 7.15 -10.12
C ALA A 156 -9.41 7.20 -9.69
N GLY A 157 -8.92 6.15 -9.04
CA GLY A 157 -7.56 6.04 -8.52
C GLY A 157 -7.39 6.74 -7.17
N PHE A 158 -6.94 6.00 -6.18
CA PHE A 158 -6.72 6.53 -4.83
C PHE A 158 -5.53 5.87 -4.10
N THR A 159 -4.98 4.77 -4.65
CA THR A 159 -3.90 4.03 -4.00
C THR A 159 -2.61 4.85 -3.93
N ARG A 160 -2.44 5.80 -4.85
CA ARG A 160 -1.32 6.74 -4.88
C ARG A 160 -1.22 7.65 -3.64
N HIS A 161 -2.21 7.61 -2.76
CA HIS A 161 -2.23 8.36 -1.49
C HIS A 161 -1.90 7.50 -0.27
N PHE A 162 -1.62 6.20 -0.47
CA PHE A 162 -1.31 5.28 0.63
C PHE A 162 0.20 5.03 0.76
N PRO A 163 0.74 4.95 1.99
CA PRO A 163 0.02 5.03 3.29
C PRO A 163 -0.63 6.40 3.51
N THR A 164 -1.77 6.38 4.19
CA THR A 164 -2.56 7.59 4.46
C THR A 164 -2.78 7.78 5.96
N TRP A 165 -2.68 9.01 6.42
CA TRP A 165 -3.08 9.37 7.78
C TRP A 165 -4.60 9.30 7.92
N ARG A 166 -5.07 8.55 8.91
CA ARG A 166 -6.49 8.40 9.24
C ARG A 166 -6.80 9.23 10.48
N THR A 167 -7.39 10.40 10.31
CA THR A 167 -7.66 11.33 11.43
C THR A 167 -8.56 10.72 12.50
N SER A 168 -9.58 9.93 12.09
CA SER A 168 -10.48 9.22 13.02
C SER A 168 -9.81 8.08 13.79
N GLN A 169 -8.61 7.65 13.39
CA GLN A 169 -7.87 6.56 14.02
C GLN A 169 -6.57 7.05 14.67
N ASN A 170 -6.22 8.31 14.42
CA ASN A 170 -4.96 8.91 14.85
C ASN A 170 -3.74 8.05 14.50
N ASP A 171 -3.75 7.46 13.28
CA ASP A 171 -2.72 6.54 12.81
C ASP A 171 -2.61 6.56 11.28
N ALA A 172 -1.44 6.16 10.77
CA ALA A 172 -1.24 5.93 9.35
C ALA A 172 -1.63 4.49 8.98
N TRP A 173 -2.31 4.35 7.86
CA TRP A 173 -2.74 3.05 7.34
C TRP A 173 -2.20 2.82 5.93
N ASP A 174 -1.70 1.62 5.70
CA ASP A 174 -1.45 1.08 4.37
C ASP A 174 -2.74 0.54 3.71
N MET A 175 -2.60 0.00 2.51
CA MET A 175 -3.74 -0.59 1.79
C MET A 175 -4.23 -1.88 2.45
N ARG A 176 -3.34 -2.64 3.11
CA ARG A 176 -3.70 -3.91 3.76
C ARG A 176 -4.65 -3.69 4.91
N LYS A 177 -4.29 -2.78 5.81
CA LYS A 177 -5.14 -2.38 6.93
C LYS A 177 -6.47 -1.79 6.44
N ARG A 178 -6.44 -1.05 5.32
CA ARG A 178 -7.65 -0.52 4.71
C ARG A 178 -8.58 -1.62 4.19
N PHE A 179 -8.05 -2.65 3.54
CA PHE A 179 -8.83 -3.79 3.08
C PHE A 179 -9.46 -4.54 4.25
N GLN A 180 -8.66 -4.90 5.25
CA GLN A 180 -9.14 -5.60 6.44
C GLN A 180 -10.25 -4.83 7.16
N TRP A 181 -10.07 -3.52 7.29
CA TRP A 181 -11.10 -2.68 7.91
C TRP A 181 -12.42 -2.68 7.14
N CYS A 182 -12.40 -2.78 5.80
CA CYS A 182 -13.59 -2.90 4.98
C CYS A 182 -14.27 -4.27 5.12
N MET A 183 -13.53 -5.33 5.47
CA MET A 183 -14.10 -6.68 5.65
C MET A 183 -15.00 -6.79 6.88
N THR A 184 -14.68 -6.06 7.96
CA THR A 184 -15.46 -6.07 9.20
C THR A 184 -16.94 -5.74 8.97
N PRO A 185 -17.33 -4.61 8.33
CA PRO A 185 -18.73 -4.32 8.08
C PRO A 185 -19.41 -5.26 7.09
N LEU A 186 -18.65 -6.07 6.35
CA LEU A 186 -19.23 -7.10 5.48
C LEU A 186 -19.57 -8.39 6.21
N GLY A 187 -19.19 -8.52 7.49
CA GLY A 187 -19.40 -9.74 8.27
C GLY A 187 -18.60 -10.93 7.73
N THR A 188 -17.36 -10.70 7.35
CA THR A 188 -16.46 -11.75 6.86
C THR A 188 -15.13 -11.74 7.60
N ASN A 189 -14.48 -12.89 7.67
CA ASN A 189 -13.13 -12.99 8.17
C ASN A 189 -12.16 -12.24 7.27
N MET A 190 -11.25 -11.49 7.89
CA MET A 190 -10.16 -10.83 7.19
C MET A 190 -9.16 -11.87 6.69
N LEU A 191 -8.65 -11.66 5.48
CA LEU A 191 -7.47 -12.37 5.03
C LEU A 191 -6.24 -11.88 5.81
N SER A 192 -5.22 -12.73 5.90
CA SER A 192 -3.91 -12.30 6.41
C SER A 192 -3.39 -11.12 5.58
N ALA A 193 -2.74 -10.16 6.23
CA ALA A 193 -2.22 -8.97 5.57
C ALA A 193 -1.22 -9.28 4.45
N ASP A 194 -0.48 -10.39 4.56
CA ASP A 194 0.48 -10.90 3.59
C ASP A 194 -0.13 -11.79 2.50
N SER A 195 -1.47 -11.91 2.44
CA SER A 195 -2.16 -12.72 1.44
C SER A 195 -1.88 -12.24 0.01
N ILE A 196 -1.73 -13.19 -0.90
CA ILE A 196 -1.52 -12.91 -2.33
C ILE A 196 -2.73 -12.17 -2.91
N GLU A 197 -3.92 -12.52 -2.46
CA GLU A 197 -5.18 -11.91 -2.89
C GLU A 197 -5.19 -10.40 -2.63
N TYR A 198 -4.68 -9.95 -1.47
CA TYR A 198 -4.57 -8.53 -1.18
C TYR A 198 -3.51 -7.84 -2.05
N ALA A 199 -2.38 -8.50 -2.32
CA ALA A 199 -1.36 -7.94 -3.22
C ALA A 199 -1.89 -7.74 -4.64
N GLU A 200 -2.64 -8.72 -5.15
CA GLU A 200 -3.25 -8.68 -6.48
C GLU A 200 -4.42 -7.70 -6.56
N LEU A 201 -5.21 -7.59 -5.49
CA LEU A 201 -6.26 -6.56 -5.36
C LEU A 201 -5.65 -5.16 -5.37
N GLU A 202 -4.54 -4.96 -4.64
CA GLU A 202 -3.84 -3.67 -4.63
C GLU A 202 -3.28 -3.33 -6.00
N LEU A 203 -2.68 -4.29 -6.72
CA LEU A 203 -2.24 -4.09 -8.11
C LEU A 203 -3.41 -3.69 -9.02
N TYR A 204 -4.54 -4.41 -8.90
CA TYR A 204 -5.75 -4.10 -9.68
C TYR A 204 -6.26 -2.68 -9.43
N LEU A 205 -6.22 -2.22 -8.19
CA LEU A 205 -6.65 -0.86 -7.86
C LEU A 205 -5.61 0.19 -8.27
N THR A 206 -4.32 -0.13 -8.17
CA THR A 206 -3.24 0.82 -8.48
C THR A 206 -3.13 1.11 -9.98
N GLN A 207 -3.57 0.20 -10.86
CA GLN A 207 -3.56 0.48 -12.30
C GLN A 207 -4.36 1.73 -12.69
N PHE A 208 -5.40 2.08 -11.92
CA PHE A 208 -6.20 3.28 -12.16
C PHE A 208 -5.48 4.60 -11.78
N ASP A 209 -4.34 4.48 -11.12
CA ASP A 209 -3.45 5.59 -10.80
C ASP A 209 -2.31 5.76 -11.81
N ASN A 210 -2.12 4.84 -12.77
CA ASN A 210 -1.05 4.96 -13.76
C ASN A 210 -1.09 6.32 -14.46
N GLY A 211 0.07 6.97 -14.54
CA GLY A 211 0.24 8.32 -15.08
C GLY A 211 -0.06 9.47 -14.11
N LYS A 212 -0.69 9.20 -12.95
CA LYS A 212 -0.96 10.21 -11.93
C LYS A 212 0.20 10.32 -10.95
N PRO A 213 0.53 11.52 -10.45
CA PRO A 213 1.61 11.68 -9.50
C PRO A 213 1.33 10.95 -8.18
N LEU A 214 2.30 10.22 -7.67
CA LEU A 214 2.27 9.68 -6.31
C LEU A 214 2.19 10.85 -5.32
N ASN A 215 1.39 10.72 -4.29
CA ASN A 215 1.18 11.78 -3.30
C ASN A 215 1.00 11.16 -1.92
N VAL A 216 2.11 10.92 -1.23
CA VAL A 216 2.21 10.23 0.06
C VAL A 216 2.93 11.09 1.08
N PRO A 217 2.50 11.13 2.34
CA PRO A 217 1.32 10.48 2.88
C PRO A 217 0.02 11.19 2.47
N GLY A 218 -1.03 10.42 2.21
CA GLY A 218 -2.37 10.97 2.12
C GLY A 218 -2.93 11.35 3.49
N ILE A 219 -4.06 12.07 3.51
CA ILE A 219 -4.83 12.34 4.72
C ILE A 219 -6.32 12.09 4.45
N ARG A 220 -6.99 11.37 5.35
CA ARG A 220 -8.42 11.01 5.25
C ARG A 220 -9.03 10.89 6.64
N HIS A 221 -10.37 11.01 6.71
CA HIS A 221 -11.14 10.73 7.93
C HIS A 221 -11.34 9.23 8.15
#